data_306aca2555f6e353e803c8fbde036628
#
_entry.id   306aca2555f6e353e803c8fbde036628
#
_cell.length_a   1.000
_cell.length_b   1.000
_cell.length_c   1.000
_cell.angle_alpha   90.00
_cell.angle_beta   90.00
_cell.angle_gamma   90.00
#
_symmetry.space_group_name_H-M   'P 1'
#
loop_
_entity.id
_entity.type
_entity.pdbx_description
1 polymer ?
#
loop_
_entity_poly.entity_id
_entity_poly.type
_entity_poly.pdbx_seq_one_letter_code
_entity_poly.pdbx_strand_id
1 'polypeptide(L)'
;DNIAAAMIGGTIALVVFKNKVHVGYIAAIVAASNAGGAGSVVGDTTTTMMWIDGVSAFNVLHAYVAAGVALIILAWFAAHQQDHHQQIVKDAKTDVKIDWVRLGIVVLILAGAILSNIYYDMPALGVWIAILIGAIFTKIPWQEVGVSIKGTIFLLCLVTSASFMPVETL
;
A
#
# COMPACT_ATOMS: atom_id res chain seq x y z
N ASP A 1 0.21 -2.30 1.08
CA ASP A 1 -1.13 -1.98 0.59
C ASP A 1 -1.20 -0.51 0.20
N ASN A 2 -1.49 -0.24 -1.08
CA ASN A 2 -1.55 1.09 -1.67
C ASN A 2 -2.65 1.95 -1.02
N ILE A 3 -3.77 1.35 -0.62
CA ILE A 3 -4.88 2.04 0.03
C ILE A 3 -4.44 2.59 1.38
N ALA A 4 -3.78 1.76 2.20
CA ALA A 4 -3.28 2.19 3.50
C ALA A 4 -2.24 3.32 3.36
N ALA A 5 -1.32 3.20 2.39
CA ALA A 5 -0.33 4.23 2.11
C ALA A 5 -0.99 5.55 1.67
N ALA A 6 -2.00 5.49 0.79
CA ALA A 6 -2.76 6.67 0.36
C ALA A 6 -3.53 7.33 1.51
N MET A 7 -4.16 6.53 2.38
CA MET A 7 -4.87 7.04 3.56
C MET A 7 -3.93 7.73 4.55
N ILE A 8 -2.78 7.11 4.84
CA ILE A 8 -1.77 7.70 5.73
C ILE A 8 -1.24 9.01 5.14
N GLY A 9 -0.84 8.99 3.86
CA GLY A 9 -0.35 10.17 3.16
C GLY A 9 -1.38 11.30 3.11
N GLY A 10 -2.63 10.97 2.82
CA GLY A 10 -3.75 11.91 2.82
C GLY A 10 -4.00 12.52 4.21
N THR A 11 -3.98 11.70 5.26
CA THR A 11 -4.15 12.18 6.64
C THR A 11 -3.01 13.11 7.05
N ILE A 12 -1.77 12.75 6.73
CA ILE A 12 -0.61 13.62 6.99
C ILE A 12 -0.76 14.96 6.26
N ALA A 13 -1.15 14.92 4.98
CA ALA A 13 -1.35 16.14 4.19
C ALA A 13 -2.43 17.04 4.81
N LEU A 14 -3.57 16.48 5.23
CA LEU A 14 -4.63 17.23 5.90
C LEU A 14 -4.15 17.92 7.16
N VAL A 15 -3.33 17.24 7.97
CA VAL A 15 -2.75 17.83 9.20
C VAL A 15 -1.76 18.93 8.86
N VAL A 16 -0.80 18.66 7.95
CA VAL A 16 0.28 19.59 7.59
C VAL A 16 -0.25 20.87 6.94
N PHE A 17 -1.29 20.76 6.11
CA PHE A 17 -1.91 21.88 5.42
C PHE A 17 -3.19 22.40 6.10
N LYS A 18 -3.45 22.01 7.36
CA LYS A 18 -4.63 22.45 8.15
C LYS A 18 -5.96 22.28 7.38
N ASN A 19 -6.18 21.10 6.80
CA ASN A 19 -7.35 20.74 5.98
C ASN A 19 -7.49 21.53 4.67
N LYS A 20 -6.47 22.28 4.25
CA LYS A 20 -6.47 23.01 2.98
C LYS A 20 -5.54 22.32 1.97
N VAL A 21 -5.96 21.14 1.52
CA VAL A 21 -5.20 20.33 0.56
C VAL A 21 -5.82 20.48 -0.83
N HIS A 22 -4.99 20.80 -1.82
CA HIS A 22 -5.42 20.86 -3.21
C HIS A 22 -5.73 19.44 -3.73
N VAL A 23 -6.78 19.30 -4.53
CA VAL A 23 -7.20 17.99 -5.06
C VAL A 23 -6.09 17.30 -5.85
N GLY A 24 -5.29 18.06 -6.61
CA GLY A 24 -4.13 17.54 -7.35
C GLY A 24 -3.05 16.95 -6.43
N TYR A 25 -2.88 17.50 -5.22
CA TYR A 25 -1.95 16.95 -4.24
C TYR A 25 -2.45 15.61 -3.66
N ILE A 26 -3.75 15.50 -3.38
CA ILE A 26 -4.37 14.22 -2.96
C ILE A 26 -4.26 13.18 -4.07
N ALA A 27 -4.54 13.56 -5.32
CA ALA A 27 -4.39 12.68 -6.47
C ALA A 27 -2.95 12.18 -6.63
N ALA A 28 -1.95 13.05 -6.41
CA ALA A 28 -0.54 12.67 -6.43
C ALA A 28 -0.16 11.72 -5.30
N ILE A 29 -0.74 11.85 -4.09
CA ILE A 29 -0.54 10.91 -2.99
C ILE A 29 -1.07 9.52 -3.39
N VAL A 30 -2.26 9.45 -3.98
CA VAL A 30 -2.84 8.17 -4.46
C VAL A 30 -1.97 7.57 -5.57
N ALA A 31 -1.52 8.37 -6.53
CA ALA A 31 -0.63 7.91 -7.59
C ALA A 31 0.72 7.44 -7.03
N ALA A 32 1.29 8.16 -6.05
CA ALA A 32 2.55 7.80 -5.40
C ALA A 32 2.44 6.48 -4.61
N SER A 33 1.31 6.25 -3.93
CA SER A 33 1.09 4.99 -3.21
C SER A 33 1.04 3.79 -4.16
N ASN A 34 0.40 3.94 -5.33
CA ASN A 34 0.38 2.91 -6.37
C ASN A 34 1.76 2.72 -7.01
N ALA A 35 2.46 3.81 -7.32
CA ALA A 35 3.82 3.74 -7.87
C ALA A 35 4.80 3.06 -6.89
N GLY A 36 4.64 3.30 -5.59
CA GLY A 36 5.43 2.64 -4.53
C GLY A 36 5.21 1.13 -4.44
N GLY A 37 4.04 0.64 -4.82
CA GLY A 37 3.72 -0.79 -4.88
C GLY A 37 4.14 -1.48 -6.18
N ALA A 38 4.25 -0.74 -7.28
CA ALA A 38 4.37 -1.28 -8.63
C ALA A 38 5.61 -2.16 -8.88
N GLY A 39 6.71 -1.93 -8.18
CA GLY A 39 7.95 -2.72 -8.32
C GLY A 39 8.16 -3.74 -7.19
N SER A 40 7.21 -3.92 -6.29
CA SER A 40 7.32 -4.86 -5.18
C SER A 40 6.32 -5.99 -5.32
N VAL A 41 6.79 -7.23 -5.23
CA VAL A 41 5.92 -8.43 -5.28
C VAL A 41 4.92 -8.54 -4.13
N VAL A 42 5.10 -7.74 -3.08
CA VAL A 42 4.19 -7.67 -1.91
C VAL A 42 3.58 -6.28 -1.74
N GLY A 43 3.87 -5.35 -2.63
CA GLY A 43 3.43 -3.95 -2.54
C GLY A 43 2.03 -3.72 -3.08
N ASP A 44 1.64 -4.49 -4.09
CA ASP A 44 0.36 -4.41 -4.76
C ASP A 44 -0.20 -5.81 -5.02
N THR A 45 -1.52 -5.94 -5.05
CA THR A 45 -2.22 -7.21 -5.33
C THR A 45 -1.90 -7.74 -6.72
N THR A 46 -1.80 -6.88 -7.72
CA THR A 46 -1.45 -7.26 -9.10
C THR A 46 -0.04 -7.83 -9.20
N THR A 47 0.95 -7.22 -8.59
CA THR A 47 2.33 -7.71 -8.58
C THR A 47 2.49 -8.97 -7.76
N THR A 48 1.73 -9.11 -6.68
CA THR A 48 1.66 -10.36 -5.91
C THR A 48 1.10 -11.50 -6.75
N MET A 49 0.02 -11.27 -7.51
CA MET A 49 -0.56 -12.28 -8.42
C MET A 49 0.43 -12.67 -9.51
N MET A 50 1.10 -11.70 -10.15
CA MET A 50 2.15 -11.98 -11.15
C MET A 50 3.28 -12.85 -10.57
N TRP A 51 3.68 -12.60 -9.33
CA TRP A 51 4.71 -13.38 -8.66
C TRP A 51 4.26 -14.80 -8.36
N ILE A 52 3.03 -14.98 -7.89
CA ILE A 52 2.43 -16.32 -7.65
C ILE A 52 2.29 -17.10 -8.96
N ASP A 53 1.99 -16.42 -10.07
CA ASP A 53 1.90 -16.98 -11.42
C ASP A 53 3.28 -17.26 -12.06
N GLY A 54 4.38 -17.11 -11.30
CA GLY A 54 5.73 -17.48 -11.71
C GLY A 54 6.58 -16.34 -12.30
N VAL A 55 6.10 -15.11 -12.31
CA VAL A 55 6.93 -13.96 -12.74
C VAL A 55 8.01 -13.70 -11.70
N SER A 56 9.28 -13.67 -12.15
CA SER A 56 10.40 -13.41 -11.25
C SER A 56 10.28 -12.06 -10.55
N ALA A 57 10.56 -12.03 -9.24
CA ALA A 57 10.58 -10.81 -8.44
C ALA A 57 11.52 -9.75 -9.02
N PHE A 58 12.65 -10.16 -9.63
CA PHE A 58 13.56 -9.23 -10.31
C PHE A 58 12.93 -8.55 -11.53
N ASN A 59 12.07 -9.24 -12.27
CA ASN A 59 11.36 -8.65 -13.39
C ASN A 59 10.35 -7.59 -12.91
N VAL A 60 9.67 -7.84 -11.79
CA VAL A 60 8.75 -6.88 -11.19
C VAL A 60 9.48 -5.62 -10.71
N LEU A 61 10.70 -5.74 -10.19
CA LEU A 61 11.52 -4.59 -9.77
C LEU A 61 11.77 -3.55 -10.89
N HIS A 62 11.80 -3.97 -12.15
CA HIS A 62 11.99 -3.05 -13.26
C HIS A 62 10.88 -1.99 -13.38
N ALA A 63 9.69 -2.27 -12.86
CA ALA A 63 8.59 -1.31 -12.84
C ALA A 63 8.93 -0.05 -12.00
N TYR A 64 9.87 -0.14 -11.05
CA TYR A 64 10.31 1.04 -10.30
C TYR A 64 11.00 2.12 -11.16
N VAL A 65 11.56 1.75 -12.31
CA VAL A 65 12.16 2.75 -13.21
C VAL A 65 11.07 3.70 -13.75
N ALA A 66 9.99 3.13 -14.29
CA ALA A 66 8.87 3.92 -14.78
C ALA A 66 8.12 4.63 -13.64
N ALA A 67 7.90 3.93 -12.52
CA ALA A 67 7.27 4.48 -11.33
C ALA A 67 8.06 5.66 -10.75
N GLY A 68 9.39 5.58 -10.71
CA GLY A 68 10.25 6.67 -10.23
C GLY A 68 10.17 7.92 -11.10
N VAL A 69 10.19 7.75 -12.43
CA VAL A 69 10.03 8.88 -13.36
C VAL A 69 8.65 9.52 -13.20
N ALA A 70 7.59 8.70 -13.17
CA ALA A 70 6.23 9.19 -12.98
C ALA A 70 6.07 9.92 -11.64
N LEU A 71 6.66 9.38 -10.56
CA LEU A 71 6.63 9.99 -9.24
C LEU A 71 7.28 11.37 -9.22
N ILE A 72 8.45 11.53 -9.82
CA ILE A 72 9.15 12.82 -9.87
C ILE A 72 8.29 13.87 -10.61
N ILE A 73 7.72 13.50 -11.76
CA ILE A 73 6.87 14.40 -12.54
C ILE A 73 5.62 14.79 -11.75
N LEU A 74 4.89 13.80 -11.22
CA LEU A 74 3.65 14.04 -10.47
C LEU A 74 3.90 14.83 -9.19
N ALA A 75 4.96 14.52 -8.45
CA ALA A 75 5.32 15.22 -7.22
C ALA A 75 5.65 16.68 -7.47
N TRP A 76 6.37 16.98 -8.58
CA TRP A 76 6.69 18.34 -8.96
C TRP A 76 5.44 19.19 -9.21
N PHE A 77 4.53 18.69 -10.06
CA PHE A 77 3.29 19.41 -10.36
C PHE A 77 2.39 19.56 -9.14
N ALA A 78 2.25 18.49 -8.35
CA ALA A 78 1.42 18.50 -7.16
C ALA A 78 1.96 19.44 -6.08
N ALA A 79 3.27 19.45 -5.85
CA ALA A 79 3.90 20.35 -4.89
C ALA A 79 3.71 21.81 -5.30
N HIS A 80 3.88 22.11 -6.59
CA HIS A 80 3.69 23.47 -7.11
C HIS A 80 2.23 23.95 -6.96
N GLN A 81 1.26 23.10 -7.30
CA GLN A 81 -0.17 23.39 -7.11
C GLN A 81 -0.53 23.59 -5.63
N GLN A 82 0.03 22.76 -4.75
CA GLN A 82 -0.23 22.86 -3.31
C GLN A 82 0.40 24.12 -2.70
N ASP A 83 1.60 24.48 -3.10
CA ASP A 83 2.30 25.69 -2.61
C ASP A 83 1.51 26.96 -2.93
N HIS A 84 0.94 27.03 -4.15
CA HIS A 84 0.04 28.12 -4.52
C HIS A 84 -1.31 28.10 -3.78
N HIS A 85 -1.80 26.93 -3.40
CA HIS A 85 -3.08 26.79 -2.72
C HIS A 85 -2.97 27.04 -1.20
N GLN A 86 -1.99 26.42 -0.55
CA GLN A 86 -1.69 26.54 0.87
C GLN A 86 -0.28 26.04 1.15
N GLN A 87 0.55 26.92 1.69
CA GLN A 87 1.90 26.58 2.14
C GLN A 87 1.88 25.75 3.43
N ILE A 88 2.97 25.03 3.67
CA ILE A 88 3.16 24.24 4.90
C ILE A 88 3.12 25.16 6.13
N VAL A 89 2.29 24.83 7.10
CA VAL A 89 2.23 25.53 8.37
C VAL A 89 3.19 24.89 9.37
N LYS A 90 4.26 25.61 9.72
CA LYS A 90 5.36 25.10 10.55
C LYS A 90 5.00 24.75 12.01
N ASP A 91 3.79 25.06 12.47
CA ASP A 91 3.37 24.86 13.87
C ASP A 91 2.89 23.44 14.21
N ALA A 92 2.87 22.54 13.24
CA ALA A 92 2.49 21.15 13.48
C ALA A 92 3.67 20.34 14.06
N LYS A 93 4.05 20.60 15.31
CA LYS A 93 4.83 19.65 16.10
C LYS A 93 3.93 18.48 16.47
N THR A 94 3.76 17.56 15.56
CA THR A 94 3.20 16.24 15.87
C THR A 94 4.33 15.41 16.43
N ASP A 95 4.32 15.18 17.73
CA ASP A 95 5.21 14.23 18.41
C ASP A 95 4.75 12.81 18.00
N VAL A 96 5.10 12.42 16.78
CA VAL A 96 4.78 11.08 16.26
C VAL A 96 5.71 10.09 16.94
N LYS A 97 5.21 9.39 17.94
CA LYS A 97 5.92 8.27 18.56
C LYS A 97 5.79 7.03 17.67
N ILE A 98 6.93 6.54 17.20
CA ILE A 98 6.97 5.30 16.41
C ILE A 98 6.68 4.13 17.36
N ASP A 99 5.67 3.35 17.03
CA ASP A 99 5.37 2.09 17.71
C ASP A 99 6.25 0.98 17.10
N TRP A 100 7.39 0.74 17.71
CA TRP A 100 8.36 -0.24 17.25
C TRP A 100 7.82 -1.68 17.26
N VAL A 101 6.87 -1.98 18.15
CA VAL A 101 6.26 -3.31 18.23
C VAL A 101 5.37 -3.55 17.01
N ARG A 102 4.52 -2.60 16.66
CA ARG A 102 3.69 -2.69 15.46
C ARG A 102 4.52 -2.71 14.18
N LEU A 103 5.57 -1.89 14.12
CA LEU A 103 6.50 -1.91 12.99
C LEU A 103 7.16 -3.29 12.84
N GLY A 104 7.61 -3.89 13.96
CA GLY A 104 8.18 -5.24 13.97
C GLY A 104 7.21 -6.30 13.47
N ILE A 105 5.92 -6.21 13.83
CA ILE A 105 4.88 -7.13 13.35
C ILE A 105 4.67 -6.98 11.84
N VAL A 106 4.65 -5.76 11.30
CA VAL A 106 4.55 -5.54 9.85
C VAL A 106 5.73 -6.16 9.11
N VAL A 107 6.95 -5.98 9.62
CA VAL A 107 8.15 -6.62 9.05
C VAL A 107 8.06 -8.14 9.12
N LEU A 108 7.55 -8.69 10.22
CA LEU A 108 7.35 -10.13 10.40
C LEU A 108 6.34 -10.68 9.39
N ILE A 109 5.23 -9.97 9.14
CA ILE A 109 4.23 -10.36 8.13
C ILE A 109 4.85 -10.40 6.74
N LEU A 110 5.60 -9.36 6.36
CA LEU A 110 6.25 -9.28 5.06
C LEU A 110 7.31 -10.39 4.88
N ALA A 111 8.17 -10.58 5.87
CA ALA A 111 9.17 -11.65 5.86
C ALA A 111 8.49 -13.02 5.82
N GLY A 112 7.45 -13.23 6.59
CA GLY A 112 6.66 -14.47 6.60
C GLY A 112 6.04 -14.77 5.24
N ALA A 113 5.46 -13.77 4.58
CA ALA A 113 4.92 -13.92 3.22
C ALA A 113 5.99 -14.37 2.22
N ILE A 114 7.13 -13.68 2.22
CA ILE A 114 8.24 -13.95 1.29
C ILE A 114 8.84 -15.34 1.55
N LEU A 115 9.18 -15.65 2.80
CA LEU A 115 9.79 -16.93 3.15
C LEU A 115 8.85 -18.11 2.87
N SER A 116 7.58 -17.98 3.26
CA SER A 116 6.64 -19.08 3.04
C SER A 116 6.31 -19.28 1.55
N ASN A 117 6.38 -18.22 0.73
CA ASN A 117 6.27 -18.39 -0.71
C ASN A 117 7.49 -19.09 -1.31
N ILE A 118 8.71 -18.73 -0.88
CA ILE A 118 9.95 -19.36 -1.38
C ILE A 118 10.02 -20.85 -1.04
N TYR A 119 9.59 -21.25 0.16
CA TYR A 119 9.75 -22.64 0.63
C TYR A 119 8.55 -23.53 0.37
N TYR A 120 7.35 -22.97 0.30
CA TYR A 120 6.10 -23.74 0.25
C TYR A 120 5.16 -23.32 -0.88
N ASP A 121 5.53 -22.33 -1.71
CA ASP A 121 4.65 -21.72 -2.72
C ASP A 121 3.29 -21.25 -2.16
N MET A 122 3.25 -20.93 -0.85
CA MET A 122 2.04 -20.52 -0.14
C MET A 122 2.30 -19.28 0.73
N PRO A 123 2.26 -18.06 0.16
CA PRO A 123 2.51 -16.84 0.92
C PRO A 123 1.52 -16.63 2.08
N ALA A 124 0.28 -17.08 1.89
CA ALA A 124 -0.77 -16.96 2.91
C ALA A 124 -0.42 -17.64 4.24
N LEU A 125 0.30 -18.76 4.21
CA LEU A 125 0.69 -19.51 5.41
C LEU A 125 1.60 -18.66 6.30
N GLY A 126 2.62 -18.03 5.75
CA GLY A 126 3.53 -17.16 6.50
C GLY A 126 2.84 -15.91 7.05
N VAL A 127 1.92 -15.34 6.27
CA VAL A 127 1.11 -14.19 6.71
C VAL A 127 0.25 -14.56 7.92
N TRP A 128 -0.47 -15.68 7.86
CA TRP A 128 -1.33 -16.14 8.96
C TRP A 128 -0.54 -16.43 10.24
N ILE A 129 0.61 -17.12 10.13
CA ILE A 129 1.48 -17.37 11.27
C ILE A 129 1.95 -16.06 11.90
N ALA A 130 2.40 -15.10 11.08
CA ALA A 130 2.87 -13.81 11.55
C ALA A 130 1.75 -12.99 12.22
N ILE A 131 0.52 -13.02 11.69
CA ILE A 131 -0.65 -12.37 12.30
C ILE A 131 -0.97 -12.99 13.64
N LEU A 132 -0.97 -14.32 13.77
CA LEU A 132 -1.23 -15.01 15.02
C LEU A 132 -0.17 -14.67 16.08
N ILE A 133 1.10 -14.64 15.71
CA ILE A 133 2.19 -14.19 16.59
C ILE A 133 1.95 -12.73 17.01
N GLY A 134 1.65 -11.85 16.05
CA GLY A 134 1.39 -10.43 16.31
C GLY A 134 0.22 -10.19 17.25
N ALA A 135 -0.83 -11.02 17.15
CA ALA A 135 -2.01 -10.94 18.00
C ALA A 135 -1.72 -11.24 19.48
N ILE A 136 -0.64 -11.98 19.79
CA ILE A 136 -0.19 -12.21 21.16
C ILE A 136 0.43 -10.95 21.77
N PHE A 137 1.14 -10.17 20.97
CA PHE A 137 1.89 -9.00 21.43
C PHE A 137 1.12 -7.69 21.35
N THR A 138 0.07 -7.61 20.51
CA THR A 138 -0.70 -6.39 20.32
C THR A 138 -2.20 -6.62 20.46
N LYS A 139 -2.90 -5.60 20.96
CA LYS A 139 -4.37 -5.62 20.99
C LYS A 139 -4.93 -5.47 19.59
N ILE A 140 -5.80 -6.37 19.18
CA ILE A 140 -6.46 -6.36 17.88
C ILE A 140 -7.45 -5.18 17.82
N PRO A 141 -7.31 -4.25 16.88
CA PRO A 141 -8.27 -3.17 16.67
C PRO A 141 -9.50 -3.70 15.91
N TRP A 142 -10.47 -4.24 16.63
CA TRP A 142 -11.67 -4.85 16.05
C TRP A 142 -12.45 -3.93 15.10
N GLN A 143 -12.33 -2.61 15.27
CA GLN A 143 -12.95 -1.64 14.38
C GLN A 143 -12.35 -1.70 12.96
N GLU A 144 -11.05 -1.92 12.84
CA GLU A 144 -10.35 -2.04 11.56
C GLU A 144 -10.67 -3.34 10.84
N VAL A 145 -11.00 -4.40 11.59
CA VAL A 145 -11.40 -5.70 11.01
C VAL A 145 -12.65 -5.54 10.15
N GLY A 146 -13.64 -4.76 10.61
CA GLY A 146 -14.87 -4.51 9.86
C GLY A 146 -14.63 -3.80 8.53
N VAL A 147 -13.69 -2.86 8.50
CA VAL A 147 -13.29 -2.15 7.29
C VAL A 147 -12.55 -3.09 6.32
N SER A 148 -11.64 -3.89 6.87
CA SER A 148 -10.86 -4.88 6.10
C SER A 148 -11.75 -5.95 5.45
N ILE A 149 -12.78 -6.44 6.14
CA ILE A 149 -13.75 -7.40 5.58
C ILE A 149 -14.47 -6.82 4.36
N LYS A 150 -14.92 -5.56 4.42
CA LYS A 150 -15.57 -4.91 3.28
C LYS A 150 -14.65 -4.82 2.07
N GLY A 151 -13.39 -4.44 2.28
CA GLY A 151 -12.37 -4.40 1.24
C GLY A 151 -12.09 -5.79 0.65
N THR A 152 -12.01 -6.82 1.49
CA THR A 152 -11.80 -8.20 1.05
C THR A 152 -12.97 -8.71 0.19
N ILE A 153 -14.21 -8.46 0.62
CA ILE A 153 -15.40 -8.83 -0.17
C ILE A 153 -15.39 -8.12 -1.51
N PHE A 154 -15.08 -6.83 -1.55
CA PHE A 154 -14.97 -6.06 -2.78
C PHE A 154 -13.93 -6.66 -3.74
N LEU A 155 -12.73 -6.98 -3.24
CA LEU A 155 -11.67 -7.60 -4.04
C LEU A 155 -12.05 -8.98 -4.55
N LEU A 156 -12.68 -9.82 -3.72
CA LEU A 156 -13.19 -11.13 -4.14
C LEU A 156 -14.22 -11.01 -5.26
N CYS A 157 -15.17 -10.08 -5.14
CA CYS A 157 -16.15 -9.81 -6.18
C CYS A 157 -15.49 -9.34 -7.48
N LEU A 158 -14.48 -8.47 -7.38
CA LEU A 158 -13.75 -7.94 -8.53
C LEU A 158 -12.98 -9.05 -9.25
N VAL A 159 -12.23 -9.87 -8.52
CA VAL A 159 -11.46 -10.99 -9.07
C VAL A 159 -12.39 -12.03 -9.70
N THR A 160 -13.49 -12.36 -9.02
CA THR A 160 -14.50 -13.30 -9.55
C THR A 160 -15.12 -12.75 -10.83
N SER A 161 -15.47 -11.46 -10.85
CA SER A 161 -16.03 -10.83 -12.07
C SER A 161 -15.01 -10.83 -13.22
N ALA A 162 -13.76 -10.54 -12.93
CA ALA A 162 -12.68 -10.57 -13.93
C ALA A 162 -12.44 -11.98 -14.49
N SER A 163 -12.54 -13.02 -13.64
CA SER A 163 -12.35 -14.42 -14.08
C SER A 163 -13.45 -14.94 -15.00
N PHE A 164 -14.63 -14.30 -14.98
CA PHE A 164 -15.73 -14.60 -15.91
C PHE A 164 -15.62 -13.83 -17.24
N MET A 165 -14.68 -12.90 -17.37
CA MET A 165 -14.48 -12.21 -18.65
C MET A 165 -13.81 -13.14 -19.65
N PRO A 166 -14.39 -13.36 -20.85
CA PRO A 166 -13.79 -14.19 -21.88
C PRO A 166 -12.65 -13.46 -22.57
N VAL A 167 -11.49 -13.39 -21.89
CA VAL A 167 -10.30 -12.68 -22.41
C VAL A 167 -9.71 -13.40 -23.64
N GLU A 168 -9.99 -14.70 -23.81
CA GLU A 168 -9.51 -15.50 -24.94
C GLU A 168 -10.22 -15.18 -26.27
N THR A 169 -11.28 -14.36 -26.25
CA THR A 169 -12.06 -14.00 -27.45
C THR A 169 -11.85 -12.55 -27.91
N LEU A 170 -10.93 -11.82 -27.25
CA LEU A 170 -10.53 -10.44 -27.59
C LEU A 170 -9.17 -10.44 -28.31
#